data_bb3f4edfdb0ff7394e5693d1de1c88dd
#
_entry.id   bb3f4edfdb0ff7394e5693d1de1c88dd
#
_cell.length_a   1.000
_cell.length_b   1.000
_cell.length_c   1.000
_cell.angle_alpha   90.00
_cell.angle_beta   90.00
_cell.angle_gamma   90.00
#
_symmetry.space_group_name_H-M   'P 1'
#
loop_
_entity.id
_entity.type
_entity.pdbx_description
1 polymer ?
#
loop_
_entity_poly.entity_id
_entity_poly.type
_entity_poly.pdbx_seq_one_letter_code
_entity_poly.pdbx_strand_id
1 'polypeptide(L)'
;MSTTGLLRYWLCLLMFFTLPIQVHTAQEINMNYLANTHPFQAVDLEQIKTSTKPTLVKLWASWCTQCLQELQTTEELATDPDLQGINILTLASPGQLNEFPTDKFKTWFTGLKDYQQLPVLLDPQGEWIQALNIRAYPSWVLLDAEGNFERLIPGSLNKKQILALKDNPQATLHASPTTPVDKAQQANTALREIYFAGGCFWGVEAYFERLPGVINVLSGYANGRTEHPTYEQVIYADTGHAETIQVRYDPSQISLDDLLWHFFRIIDPTTLNRQGNDVGTQYRSGIYTTHAQDRAQVAYALSLLQQQYDVPVVIENEPLQHFYLAEDYHQDYLEKNPGAYCHVDLNLLNEPLQKPTAGYEKPDDEVLQKRLSEMQYHVTQQDGTERPFSHPYDALYEPGLYVDVISGEPLFSSADKYDSGCGWPSFVRPIHPDAVTEHTDTSFNMVRTEVRSRHADSHLGHVFPDGPRDRGGLRYCINGAALEFIPLDEMQARNYGAWIPLVE
;
A
#
# COMPACT_ATOMS: atom_id res chain seq x y z
N MET A 1 87.82 40.81 23.22
CA MET A 1 86.87 40.42 24.28
C MET A 1 85.69 39.79 23.60
N SER A 2 85.78 38.49 23.33
CA SER A 2 85.19 37.34 24.00
C SER A 2 83.67 37.52 24.23
N THR A 3 82.88 36.78 23.57
CA THR A 3 82.23 35.59 24.12
C THR A 3 81.39 34.86 23.02
N THR A 4 81.65 33.61 22.91
CA THR A 4 81.01 32.55 22.19
C THR A 4 79.62 32.27 22.75
N GLY A 5 78.58 32.09 21.84
CA GLY A 5 77.21 31.65 22.15
C GLY A 5 76.86 30.42 21.36
N LEU A 6 76.79 29.28 22.04
CA LEU A 6 76.45 27.95 21.48
C LEU A 6 75.03 27.90 20.95
N LEU A 7 74.87 27.48 19.67
CA LEU A 7 73.63 27.09 19.06
C LEU A 7 73.30 25.63 19.47
N ARG A 8 72.26 25.42 20.28
CA ARG A 8 71.71 24.10 20.59
C ARG A 8 70.68 23.75 19.56
N TYR A 9 70.95 22.75 18.69
CA TYR A 9 70.01 22.11 17.86
C TYR A 9 69.16 21.18 18.73
N TRP A 10 67.80 21.43 18.67
CA TRP A 10 66.84 20.50 19.18
C TRP A 10 66.40 19.59 18.01
N LEU A 11 66.83 18.33 18.01
CA LEU A 11 66.30 17.26 17.17
C LEU A 11 64.93 16.86 17.75
N CYS A 12 63.84 17.25 17.12
CA CYS A 12 62.53 16.65 17.36
C CYS A 12 62.49 15.27 16.73
N LEU A 13 62.66 14.23 17.53
CA LEU A 13 62.38 12.85 17.12
C LEU A 13 60.86 12.69 17.06
N LEU A 14 60.27 12.70 15.85
CA LEU A 14 58.90 12.28 15.58
C LEU A 14 58.84 10.75 15.73
N MET A 15 58.49 10.27 16.92
CA MET A 15 58.04 8.89 17.11
C MET A 15 56.68 8.75 16.44
N PHE A 16 56.66 8.16 15.28
CA PHE A 16 55.44 7.58 14.71
C PHE A 16 55.02 6.41 15.62
N PHE A 17 54.07 6.67 16.51
CA PHE A 17 53.27 5.61 17.12
C PHE A 17 52.39 4.98 16.03
N THR A 18 52.90 3.94 15.40
CA THR A 18 52.03 3.00 14.69
C THR A 18 51.23 2.26 15.77
N LEU A 19 50.03 2.78 16.05
CA LEU A 19 49.04 1.97 16.74
C LEU A 19 48.76 0.76 15.84
N PRO A 20 48.95 -0.47 16.36
CA PRO A 20 48.52 -1.64 15.61
C PRO A 20 47.03 -1.48 15.38
N ILE A 21 46.60 -1.45 14.10
CA ILE A 21 45.22 -1.70 13.74
C ILE A 21 44.95 -3.08 14.33
N GLN A 22 44.25 -3.14 15.47
CA GLN A 22 43.65 -4.37 15.94
C GLN A 22 42.64 -4.80 14.87
N VAL A 23 43.10 -5.65 13.98
CA VAL A 23 42.23 -6.53 13.26
C VAL A 23 41.50 -7.29 14.36
N HIS A 24 40.23 -6.95 14.60
CA HIS A 24 39.37 -7.77 15.44
C HIS A 24 39.38 -9.12 14.74
N THR A 25 40.16 -10.05 15.24
CA THR A 25 40.02 -11.47 14.92
C THR A 25 38.58 -11.78 15.16
N ALA A 26 37.91 -12.33 14.14
CA ALA A 26 36.54 -12.77 14.20
C ALA A 26 36.35 -13.51 15.53
N GLN A 27 35.59 -12.90 16.44
CA GLN A 27 35.29 -13.49 17.72
C GLN A 27 34.48 -14.75 17.34
N GLU A 28 34.90 -15.92 17.80
CA GLU A 28 34.20 -17.17 17.55
C GLU A 28 32.74 -16.94 17.94
N ILE A 29 31.85 -16.93 16.95
CA ILE A 29 30.43 -16.76 17.19
C ILE A 29 29.98 -18.04 17.90
N ASN A 30 29.68 -17.91 19.19
CA ASN A 30 29.36 -19.06 20.01
C ASN A 30 27.95 -19.56 19.73
N MET A 31 27.84 -20.56 18.87
CA MET A 31 26.57 -21.18 18.48
C MET A 31 25.85 -21.90 19.63
N ASN A 32 26.49 -22.07 20.81
CA ASN A 32 25.89 -22.78 21.93
C ASN A 32 24.79 -22.00 22.68
N TYR A 33 24.65 -20.69 22.43
CA TYR A 33 23.63 -19.84 23.06
C TYR A 33 22.29 -19.80 22.33
N LEU A 34 22.22 -20.38 21.15
CA LEU A 34 20.96 -20.39 20.39
C LEU A 34 19.98 -21.37 21.04
N ALA A 35 19.07 -20.84 21.83
CA ALA A 35 18.04 -21.65 22.47
C ALA A 35 17.04 -22.14 21.41
N ASN A 36 16.93 -23.46 21.22
CA ASN A 36 15.87 -24.04 20.42
C ASN A 36 14.53 -23.66 21.04
N THR A 37 13.67 -23.05 20.26
CA THR A 37 12.33 -22.69 20.68
C THR A 37 11.30 -23.61 20.03
N HIS A 38 10.63 -24.40 20.85
CA HIS A 38 9.46 -25.14 20.40
C HIS A 38 8.25 -24.17 20.35
N PRO A 39 7.41 -24.13 19.31
CA PRO A 39 7.12 -25.16 18.30
C PRO A 39 7.95 -25.06 17.02
N PHE A 40 8.98 -24.27 17.01
CA PHE A 40 9.90 -24.20 15.87
C PHE A 40 10.60 -25.54 15.70
N GLN A 41 10.89 -25.95 14.47
CA GLN A 41 11.70 -27.14 14.27
C GLN A 41 13.01 -26.96 15.03
N ALA A 42 13.32 -27.90 15.89
CA ALA A 42 14.61 -27.91 16.57
C ALA A 42 15.69 -28.02 15.51
N VAL A 43 16.43 -26.92 15.31
CA VAL A 43 17.61 -26.94 14.47
C VAL A 43 18.67 -27.70 15.26
N ASP A 44 19.12 -28.83 14.72
CA ASP A 44 20.24 -29.56 15.31
C ASP A 44 21.53 -28.79 15.00
N LEU A 45 21.90 -27.91 15.96
CA LEU A 45 23.10 -27.08 15.84
C LEU A 45 24.38 -27.92 15.73
N GLU A 46 24.42 -29.14 16.27
CA GLU A 46 25.55 -30.03 16.11
C GLU A 46 25.62 -30.56 14.67
N GLN A 47 24.48 -30.85 14.04
CA GLN A 47 24.47 -31.19 12.61
C GLN A 47 24.94 -30.04 11.73
N ILE A 48 24.58 -28.77 12.07
CA ILE A 48 25.07 -27.61 11.34
C ILE A 48 26.56 -27.43 11.52
N LYS A 49 27.08 -27.58 12.75
CA LYS A 49 28.51 -27.50 13.03
C LYS A 49 29.33 -28.63 12.39
N THR A 50 28.72 -29.79 12.23
CA THR A 50 29.36 -30.95 11.56
C THR A 50 29.02 -31.00 10.07
N SER A 51 28.17 -30.11 9.59
CA SER A 51 27.83 -29.99 8.18
C SER A 51 29.04 -29.53 7.38
N THR A 52 29.27 -30.17 6.26
CA THR A 52 30.28 -29.72 5.28
C THR A 52 29.73 -28.66 4.34
N LYS A 53 28.68 -27.94 4.76
CA LYS A 53 27.98 -26.94 3.95
C LYS A 53 28.02 -25.59 4.62
N PRO A 54 28.22 -24.49 3.85
CA PRO A 54 28.08 -23.15 4.38
C PRO A 54 26.65 -22.89 4.87
N THR A 55 26.51 -21.94 5.78
CA THR A 55 25.22 -21.59 6.40
C THR A 55 24.92 -20.11 6.22
N LEU A 56 23.75 -19.79 5.71
CA LEU A 56 23.17 -18.44 5.71
C LEU A 56 22.18 -18.29 6.84
N VAL A 57 22.40 -17.30 7.69
CA VAL A 57 21.53 -16.98 8.81
C VAL A 57 20.88 -15.61 8.55
N LYS A 58 19.57 -15.60 8.36
CA LYS A 58 18.80 -14.34 8.24
C LYS A 58 18.52 -13.78 9.63
N LEU A 59 18.99 -12.57 9.88
CA LEU A 59 18.66 -11.82 11.08
C LEU A 59 17.41 -10.98 10.81
N TRP A 60 16.45 -11.05 11.73
CA TRP A 60 15.16 -10.40 11.56
C TRP A 60 14.50 -10.05 12.91
N ALA A 61 13.46 -9.21 12.87
CA ALA A 61 12.69 -8.81 14.04
C ALA A 61 11.19 -8.78 13.74
N SER A 62 10.35 -8.93 14.76
CA SER A 62 8.87 -8.90 14.63
C SER A 62 8.33 -7.56 14.14
N TRP A 63 9.02 -6.48 14.44
CA TRP A 63 8.70 -5.12 14.01
C TRP A 63 9.30 -4.77 12.63
N CYS A 64 10.18 -5.61 12.09
CA CYS A 64 10.80 -5.39 10.79
C CYS A 64 9.87 -5.88 9.68
N THR A 65 9.15 -4.97 9.08
CA THR A 65 8.16 -5.24 8.05
C THR A 65 8.69 -6.03 6.87
N GLN A 66 9.83 -5.60 6.33
CA GLN A 66 10.49 -6.31 5.22
C GLN A 66 10.84 -7.75 5.61
N CYS A 67 11.25 -7.95 6.88
CA CYS A 67 11.57 -9.28 7.36
C CYS A 67 10.36 -10.20 7.33
N LEU A 68 9.21 -9.72 7.81
CA LEU A 68 7.97 -10.49 7.86
C LEU A 68 7.47 -10.86 6.46
N GLN A 69 7.56 -9.93 5.51
CA GLN A 69 7.23 -10.19 4.10
C GLN A 69 8.05 -11.34 3.50
N GLU A 70 9.29 -11.44 3.92
CA GLU A 70 10.23 -12.41 3.38
C GLU A 70 10.27 -13.73 4.16
N LEU A 71 9.52 -13.88 5.28
CA LEU A 71 9.53 -15.14 6.05
C LEU A 71 9.05 -16.31 5.22
N GLN A 72 7.98 -16.15 4.45
CA GLN A 72 7.47 -17.19 3.56
C GLN A 72 8.51 -17.57 2.49
N THR A 73 9.05 -16.57 1.80
CA THR A 73 10.11 -16.80 0.81
C THR A 73 11.34 -17.44 1.46
N THR A 74 11.68 -17.07 2.69
CA THR A 74 12.80 -17.66 3.43
C THR A 74 12.53 -19.14 3.77
N GLU A 75 11.29 -19.49 4.14
CA GLU A 75 10.88 -20.89 4.36
C GLU A 75 10.96 -21.73 3.07
N GLU A 76 10.47 -21.16 1.96
CA GLU A 76 10.59 -21.76 0.62
C GLU A 76 12.05 -21.98 0.22
N LEU A 77 12.91 -20.98 0.43
CA LEU A 77 14.35 -21.08 0.15
C LEU A 77 15.05 -22.14 1.03
N ALA A 78 14.65 -22.26 2.31
CA ALA A 78 15.24 -23.23 3.23
C ALA A 78 14.92 -24.69 2.82
N THR A 79 13.84 -24.90 2.07
CA THR A 79 13.38 -26.21 1.61
C THR A 79 13.64 -26.45 0.11
N ASP A 80 14.21 -25.49 -0.59
CA ASP A 80 14.42 -25.52 -2.05
C ASP A 80 15.46 -26.60 -2.45
N PRO A 81 15.11 -27.53 -3.35
CA PRO A 81 16.04 -28.57 -3.81
C PRO A 81 17.33 -28.06 -4.46
N ASP A 82 17.29 -26.91 -5.12
CA ASP A 82 18.48 -26.31 -5.77
C ASP A 82 19.47 -25.74 -4.75
N LEU A 83 19.02 -25.46 -3.53
CA LEU A 83 19.79 -24.87 -2.43
C LEU A 83 20.31 -25.92 -1.42
N GLN A 84 20.19 -27.22 -1.70
CA GLN A 84 20.65 -28.29 -0.79
C GLN A 84 22.15 -28.24 -0.45
N GLY A 85 22.93 -27.44 -1.16
CA GLY A 85 24.37 -27.22 -0.91
C GLY A 85 24.68 -26.15 0.12
N ILE A 86 23.69 -25.44 0.67
CA ILE A 86 23.81 -24.40 1.68
C ILE A 86 22.69 -24.55 2.70
N ASN A 87 22.97 -24.32 3.97
CA ASN A 87 21.93 -24.29 5.01
C ASN A 87 21.33 -22.88 5.09
N ILE A 88 20.02 -22.79 5.29
CA ILE A 88 19.32 -21.50 5.49
C ILE A 88 18.60 -21.56 6.82
N LEU A 89 18.93 -20.63 7.70
CA LEU A 89 18.36 -20.48 9.03
C LEU A 89 17.91 -19.04 9.24
N THR A 90 17.09 -18.84 10.28
CA THR A 90 16.77 -17.48 10.71
C THR A 90 17.08 -17.29 12.19
N LEU A 91 17.36 -16.05 12.58
CA LEU A 91 17.68 -15.69 13.96
C LEU A 91 16.93 -14.40 14.32
N ALA A 92 16.20 -14.45 15.44
CA ALA A 92 15.61 -13.29 16.09
C ALA A 92 16.28 -13.04 17.44
N SER A 93 16.36 -11.77 17.86
CA SER A 93 17.02 -11.40 19.12
C SER A 93 16.01 -10.72 20.06
N PRO A 94 15.18 -11.49 20.78
CA PRO A 94 14.18 -10.95 21.70
C PRO A 94 14.80 -10.06 22.79
N GLY A 95 14.15 -8.91 23.04
CA GLY A 95 14.61 -7.91 24.00
C GLY A 95 15.72 -7.01 23.49
N GLN A 96 16.17 -7.18 22.25
CA GLN A 96 17.21 -6.36 21.62
C GLN A 96 16.60 -5.49 20.50
N LEU A 97 17.15 -4.30 20.26
CA LEU A 97 16.75 -3.41 19.16
C LEU A 97 15.22 -3.26 19.02
N ASN A 98 14.52 -3.07 20.13
CA ASN A 98 13.06 -2.95 20.24
C ASN A 98 12.26 -4.23 19.90
N GLU A 99 12.89 -5.39 19.82
CA GLU A 99 12.16 -6.65 19.71
C GLU A 99 11.41 -6.99 21.01
N PHE A 100 10.31 -7.71 20.92
CA PHE A 100 9.56 -8.20 22.08
C PHE A 100 10.47 -8.94 23.05
N PRO A 101 10.20 -8.87 24.37
CA PRO A 101 10.81 -9.79 25.35
C PRO A 101 10.55 -11.25 24.94
N THR A 102 11.48 -12.15 25.29
CA THR A 102 11.49 -13.55 24.82
C THR A 102 10.15 -14.26 24.91
N ASP A 103 9.43 -14.16 26.04
CA ASP A 103 8.16 -14.86 26.21
C ASP A 103 7.04 -14.27 25.34
N LYS A 104 7.03 -12.94 25.19
CA LYS A 104 6.08 -12.26 24.30
C LYS A 104 6.38 -12.59 22.84
N PHE A 105 7.64 -12.61 22.44
CA PHE A 105 8.06 -12.99 21.10
C PHE A 105 7.62 -14.40 20.75
N LYS A 106 7.88 -15.36 21.67
CA LYS A 106 7.45 -16.75 21.50
C LYS A 106 5.94 -16.86 21.34
N THR A 107 5.16 -16.19 22.20
CA THR A 107 3.69 -16.21 22.14
C THR A 107 3.19 -15.62 20.83
N TRP A 108 3.77 -14.49 20.42
CA TRP A 108 3.41 -13.82 19.18
C TRP A 108 3.71 -14.70 17.96
N PHE A 109 4.93 -15.25 17.86
CA PHE A 109 5.32 -16.07 16.71
C PHE A 109 4.53 -17.37 16.63
N THR A 110 4.24 -18.03 17.76
CA THR A 110 3.40 -19.23 17.79
C THR A 110 1.95 -18.97 17.39
N GLY A 111 1.48 -17.73 17.52
CA GLY A 111 0.18 -17.29 17.02
C GLY A 111 0.11 -17.17 15.49
N LEU A 112 1.27 -17.05 14.82
CA LEU A 112 1.34 -17.09 13.36
C LEU A 112 1.13 -18.56 12.92
N LYS A 113 0.01 -18.85 12.27
CA LYS A 113 -0.32 -20.21 11.79
C LYS A 113 0.54 -20.67 10.62
N ASP A 114 1.21 -19.73 9.99
CA ASP A 114 2.11 -19.90 8.87
C ASP A 114 3.56 -20.03 9.40
N TYR A 115 4.49 -20.40 8.53
CA TYR A 115 5.93 -20.52 8.83
C TYR A 115 6.29 -21.67 9.79
N GLN A 116 5.54 -22.76 9.75
CA GLN A 116 5.72 -23.91 10.63
C GLN A 116 7.03 -24.69 10.37
N GLN A 117 7.60 -24.53 9.19
CA GLN A 117 8.84 -25.19 8.79
C GLN A 117 10.05 -24.26 8.78
N LEU A 118 9.87 -22.99 9.13
CA LEU A 118 10.95 -22.03 9.15
C LEU A 118 11.89 -22.29 10.32
N PRO A 119 13.19 -22.56 10.10
CA PRO A 119 14.15 -22.73 11.17
C PRO A 119 14.44 -21.40 11.86
N VAL A 120 13.89 -21.18 13.05
CA VAL A 120 14.07 -19.96 13.83
C VAL A 120 14.92 -20.21 15.06
N LEU A 121 16.02 -19.49 15.17
CA LEU A 121 16.90 -19.45 16.32
C LEU A 121 16.63 -18.18 17.14
N LEU A 122 16.89 -18.19 18.44
CA LEU A 122 16.77 -17.02 19.28
C LEU A 122 18.11 -16.64 19.91
N ASP A 123 18.39 -15.35 19.90
CA ASP A 123 19.53 -14.71 20.57
C ASP A 123 19.03 -13.70 21.62
N PRO A 124 18.51 -14.17 22.76
CA PRO A 124 17.92 -13.29 23.77
C PRO A 124 18.96 -12.42 24.51
N GLN A 125 20.24 -12.77 24.42
CA GLN A 125 21.33 -12.01 25.02
C GLN A 125 21.86 -10.93 24.06
N GLY A 126 21.50 -10.99 22.77
CA GLY A 126 21.96 -10.04 21.75
C GLY A 126 23.43 -10.21 21.39
N GLU A 127 23.99 -11.40 21.60
CA GLU A 127 25.43 -11.64 21.36
C GLU A 127 25.78 -11.46 19.88
N TRP A 128 24.94 -11.93 18.98
CA TRP A 128 25.14 -11.75 17.53
C TRP A 128 25.00 -10.30 17.12
N ILE A 129 24.00 -9.60 17.67
CA ILE A 129 23.79 -8.17 17.37
C ILE A 129 25.01 -7.35 17.75
N GLN A 130 25.57 -7.61 18.95
CA GLN A 130 26.72 -6.89 19.47
C GLN A 130 28.00 -7.28 18.71
N ALA A 131 28.28 -8.58 18.56
CA ALA A 131 29.50 -9.08 17.91
C ALA A 131 29.59 -8.65 16.43
N LEU A 132 28.48 -8.62 15.72
CA LEU A 132 28.42 -8.27 14.29
C LEU A 132 28.04 -6.82 14.05
N ASN A 133 27.81 -6.03 15.11
CA ASN A 133 27.38 -4.63 15.03
C ASN A 133 26.18 -4.44 14.10
N ILE A 134 25.16 -5.29 14.25
CA ILE A 134 23.94 -5.25 13.44
C ILE A 134 23.20 -3.95 13.71
N ARG A 135 22.89 -3.19 12.63
CA ARG A 135 22.23 -1.88 12.73
C ARG A 135 20.93 -1.81 11.92
N ALA A 136 20.67 -2.82 11.10
CA ALA A 136 19.49 -2.86 10.23
C ALA A 136 19.02 -4.29 10.01
N TYR A 137 17.71 -4.43 9.82
CA TYR A 137 17.03 -5.68 9.43
C TYR A 137 16.31 -5.48 8.08
N PRO A 138 16.19 -6.54 7.26
CA PRO A 138 16.88 -7.82 7.38
C PRO A 138 18.39 -7.69 7.12
N SER A 139 19.16 -8.58 7.70
CA SER A 139 20.57 -8.78 7.39
C SER A 139 20.84 -10.29 7.33
N TRP A 140 21.85 -10.69 6.57
CA TRP A 140 22.23 -12.08 6.47
C TRP A 140 23.68 -12.27 6.90
N VAL A 141 23.94 -13.35 7.60
CA VAL A 141 25.28 -13.79 7.98
C VAL A 141 25.62 -15.04 7.20
N LEU A 142 26.73 -15.00 6.48
CA LEU A 142 27.30 -16.18 5.85
C LEU A 142 28.36 -16.76 6.78
N LEU A 143 28.20 -18.05 7.08
CA LEU A 143 29.18 -18.88 7.80
C LEU A 143 29.77 -19.89 6.80
N ASP A 144 31.07 -20.19 6.95
CA ASP A 144 31.71 -21.27 6.20
C ASP A 144 31.20 -22.68 6.63
N ALA A 145 31.75 -23.72 6.02
CA ALA A 145 31.35 -25.10 6.33
C ALA A 145 31.75 -25.56 7.75
N GLU A 146 32.70 -24.89 8.37
CA GLU A 146 33.18 -25.11 9.74
C GLU A 146 32.40 -24.26 10.76
N GLY A 147 31.50 -23.34 10.30
CA GLY A 147 30.68 -22.46 11.13
C GLY A 147 31.36 -21.13 11.50
N ASN A 148 32.49 -20.80 10.88
CA ASN A 148 33.13 -19.50 11.11
C ASN A 148 32.49 -18.40 10.30
N PHE A 149 32.50 -17.18 10.87
CA PHE A 149 31.96 -16.00 10.20
C PHE A 149 32.77 -15.64 8.95
N GLU A 150 32.12 -15.55 7.81
CA GLU A 150 32.71 -15.09 6.57
C GLU A 150 32.26 -13.67 6.18
N ARG A 151 30.96 -13.40 6.28
CA ARG A 151 30.42 -12.15 5.76
C ARG A 151 29.09 -11.74 6.38
N LEU A 152 28.92 -10.44 6.64
CA LEU A 152 27.63 -9.79 6.91
C LEU A 152 27.12 -9.16 5.61
N ILE A 153 25.87 -9.44 5.25
CA ILE A 153 25.20 -8.96 4.04
C ILE A 153 23.94 -8.23 4.46
N PRO A 154 23.94 -6.90 4.47
CA PRO A 154 22.73 -6.12 4.75
C PRO A 154 21.71 -6.26 3.63
N GLY A 155 20.41 -6.22 3.99
CA GLY A 155 19.30 -6.30 3.06
C GLY A 155 18.85 -7.73 2.75
N SER A 156 18.02 -7.86 1.73
CA SER A 156 17.41 -9.13 1.31
C SER A 156 18.27 -9.89 0.32
N LEU A 157 18.16 -11.23 0.35
CA LEU A 157 18.79 -12.11 -0.62
C LEU A 157 17.73 -12.89 -1.40
N ASN A 158 17.88 -12.95 -2.71
CA ASN A 158 17.08 -13.82 -3.56
C ASN A 158 17.81 -15.14 -3.89
N LYS A 159 17.08 -16.13 -4.45
CA LYS A 159 17.62 -17.44 -4.81
C LYS A 159 18.88 -17.36 -5.66
N LYS A 160 18.93 -16.45 -6.65
CA LYS A 160 20.10 -16.29 -7.53
C LYS A 160 21.34 -15.81 -6.78
N GLN A 161 21.16 -14.89 -5.84
CA GLN A 161 22.25 -14.39 -4.99
C GLN A 161 22.74 -15.45 -4.02
N ILE A 162 21.82 -16.25 -3.45
CA ILE A 162 22.15 -17.36 -2.55
C ILE A 162 22.94 -18.45 -3.33
N LEU A 163 22.54 -18.77 -4.55
CA LEU A 163 23.29 -19.68 -5.41
C LEU A 163 24.70 -19.15 -5.70
N ALA A 164 24.83 -17.86 -5.99
CA ALA A 164 26.13 -17.23 -6.20
C ALA A 164 27.03 -17.29 -4.95
N LEU A 165 26.47 -17.09 -3.76
CA LEU A 165 27.20 -17.21 -2.48
C LEU A 165 27.59 -18.66 -2.18
N LYS A 166 26.72 -19.62 -2.51
CA LYS A 166 27.03 -21.05 -2.38
C LYS A 166 28.25 -21.45 -3.20
N ASP A 167 28.36 -20.92 -4.43
CA ASP A 167 29.46 -21.24 -5.35
C ASP A 167 30.73 -20.40 -5.08
N ASN A 168 30.55 -19.17 -4.59
CA ASN A 168 31.63 -18.25 -4.20
C ASN A 168 31.20 -17.34 -3.05
N PRO A 169 31.67 -17.58 -1.81
CA PRO A 169 31.32 -16.77 -0.63
C PRO A 169 31.60 -15.27 -0.78
N GLN A 170 32.58 -14.91 -1.61
CA GLN A 170 32.96 -13.53 -1.89
C GLN A 170 32.30 -12.96 -3.16
N ALA A 171 31.30 -13.64 -3.71
CA ALA A 171 30.57 -13.16 -4.88
C ALA A 171 30.09 -11.72 -4.72
N THR A 172 30.32 -10.90 -5.72
CA THR A 172 29.74 -9.55 -5.76
C THR A 172 28.23 -9.69 -5.96
N LEU A 173 27.50 -9.39 -4.93
CA LEU A 173 26.04 -9.32 -4.97
C LEU A 173 25.68 -7.96 -5.57
N HIS A 174 25.52 -7.91 -6.88
CA HIS A 174 24.85 -6.77 -7.46
C HIS A 174 23.44 -6.74 -6.87
N ALA A 175 22.99 -5.56 -6.42
CA ALA A 175 21.58 -5.36 -6.16
C ALA A 175 20.88 -5.95 -7.40
N SER A 176 20.13 -7.03 -7.23
CA SER A 176 19.26 -7.43 -8.33
C SER A 176 18.49 -6.16 -8.66
N PRO A 177 18.38 -5.80 -9.97
CA PRO A 177 17.19 -5.07 -10.31
C PRO A 177 16.12 -5.99 -9.72
N THR A 178 15.48 -5.55 -8.62
CA THR A 178 14.24 -6.14 -8.21
C THR A 178 13.51 -6.23 -9.52
N THR A 179 13.37 -7.46 -10.04
CA THR A 179 12.33 -7.70 -11.01
C THR A 179 11.17 -7.01 -10.34
N PRO A 180 10.54 -6.00 -10.96
CA PRO A 180 9.32 -5.50 -10.41
C PRO A 180 8.59 -6.81 -10.12
N VAL A 181 8.32 -7.09 -8.83
CA VAL A 181 7.46 -8.22 -8.44
C VAL A 181 6.37 -8.08 -9.44
N ASP A 182 6.32 -9.05 -10.33
CA ASP A 182 5.66 -8.84 -11.61
C ASP A 182 4.43 -8.02 -11.36
N LYS A 183 4.34 -6.79 -11.96
CA LYS A 183 3.08 -6.05 -12.00
C LYS A 183 1.95 -6.97 -12.47
N ALA A 184 2.29 -8.09 -13.12
CA ALA A 184 1.41 -9.20 -13.45
C ALA A 184 0.98 -10.08 -12.25
N GLN A 185 1.65 -10.07 -11.09
CA GLN A 185 1.19 -10.79 -9.90
C GLN A 185 0.66 -9.85 -8.81
N GLN A 186 1.05 -8.57 -8.79
CA GLN A 186 0.32 -7.50 -8.11
C GLN A 186 -0.76 -6.87 -9.00
N ALA A 187 -0.73 -7.04 -10.29
CA ALA A 187 -1.82 -6.76 -11.23
C ALA A 187 -2.87 -7.87 -11.27
N ASN A 188 -3.07 -8.60 -10.20
CA ASN A 188 -4.41 -8.91 -9.78
C ASN A 188 -4.94 -7.72 -8.97
N THR A 189 -4.81 -6.51 -9.47
CA THR A 189 -5.76 -5.44 -9.18
C THR A 189 -7.08 -6.00 -9.65
N ALA A 190 -7.83 -6.55 -8.71
CA ALA A 190 -9.13 -7.11 -9.01
C ALA A 190 -9.87 -6.02 -9.77
N LEU A 191 -10.25 -6.31 -11.03
CA LEU A 191 -11.04 -5.40 -11.84
C LEU A 191 -12.20 -4.93 -10.96
N ARG A 192 -12.44 -3.64 -10.94
CA ARG A 192 -13.56 -3.07 -10.19
C ARG A 192 -14.77 -2.91 -11.09
N GLU A 193 -15.92 -2.76 -10.48
CA GLU A 193 -17.18 -2.55 -11.19
C GLU A 193 -17.98 -1.41 -10.57
N ILE A 194 -18.69 -0.68 -11.43
CA ILE A 194 -19.61 0.38 -11.08
C ILE A 194 -20.78 0.34 -12.07
N TYR A 195 -21.95 0.82 -11.67
CA TYR A 195 -23.16 0.75 -12.45
C TYR A 195 -23.72 2.14 -12.66
N PHE A 196 -23.91 2.55 -13.93
CA PHE A 196 -24.41 3.86 -14.32
C PHE A 196 -25.75 3.74 -15.06
N ALA A 197 -26.78 4.39 -14.54
CA ALA A 197 -28.04 4.65 -15.20
C ALA A 197 -28.04 6.11 -15.65
N GLY A 198 -28.10 6.37 -16.96
CA GLY A 198 -27.93 7.71 -17.53
C GLY A 198 -28.80 7.95 -18.78
N GLY A 199 -30.07 7.57 -18.73
CA GLY A 199 -30.96 7.58 -19.90
C GLY A 199 -30.85 6.29 -20.71
N CYS A 200 -31.02 6.37 -22.03
CA CYS A 200 -30.86 5.21 -22.90
C CYS A 200 -29.43 4.64 -22.80
N PHE A 201 -29.33 3.38 -22.41
CA PHE A 201 -28.04 2.72 -22.16
C PHE A 201 -27.15 2.57 -23.40
N TRP A 202 -27.68 2.59 -24.63
CA TRP A 202 -26.86 2.48 -25.84
C TRP A 202 -25.82 3.58 -25.99
N GLY A 203 -26.19 4.82 -25.67
CA GLY A 203 -25.25 5.96 -25.71
C GLY A 203 -24.23 5.94 -24.58
N VAL A 204 -24.67 5.55 -23.38
CA VAL A 204 -23.82 5.45 -22.21
C VAL A 204 -22.80 4.31 -22.38
N GLU A 205 -23.26 3.11 -22.85
CA GLU A 205 -22.39 1.97 -23.19
C GLU A 205 -21.31 2.41 -24.19
N ALA A 206 -21.72 2.92 -25.36
CA ALA A 206 -20.81 3.32 -26.42
C ALA A 206 -19.78 4.39 -26.00
N TYR A 207 -20.12 5.24 -25.05
CA TYR A 207 -19.19 6.22 -24.48
C TYR A 207 -18.15 5.56 -23.56
N PHE A 208 -18.61 4.76 -22.59
CA PHE A 208 -17.73 4.16 -21.60
C PHE A 208 -16.79 3.10 -22.16
N GLU A 209 -17.23 2.31 -23.14
CA GLU A 209 -16.37 1.32 -23.82
C GLU A 209 -15.11 1.92 -24.46
N ARG A 210 -15.15 3.20 -24.83
CA ARG A 210 -14.04 3.90 -25.47
C ARG A 210 -13.07 4.53 -24.50
N LEU A 211 -13.33 4.48 -23.19
CA LEU A 211 -12.45 5.06 -22.20
C LEU A 211 -11.23 4.14 -21.94
N PRO A 212 -10.00 4.65 -22.02
CA PRO A 212 -8.82 3.89 -21.64
C PRO A 212 -8.91 3.43 -20.18
N GLY A 213 -8.66 2.16 -19.92
CA GLY A 213 -8.79 1.56 -18.58
C GLY A 213 -10.14 0.91 -18.30
N VAL A 214 -11.17 1.17 -19.11
CA VAL A 214 -12.41 0.38 -19.12
C VAL A 214 -12.15 -0.93 -19.87
N ILE A 215 -12.48 -2.05 -19.23
CA ILE A 215 -12.20 -3.40 -19.74
C ILE A 215 -13.41 -4.01 -20.43
N ASN A 216 -14.61 -3.71 -19.91
CA ASN A 216 -15.86 -4.23 -20.45
C ASN A 216 -17.03 -3.38 -19.97
N VAL A 217 -18.02 -3.21 -20.83
CA VAL A 217 -19.30 -2.59 -20.50
C VAL A 217 -20.42 -3.54 -20.91
N LEU A 218 -21.46 -3.65 -20.09
CA LEU A 218 -22.64 -4.47 -20.38
C LEU A 218 -23.90 -3.68 -20.09
N SER A 219 -24.80 -3.63 -21.06
CA SER A 219 -26.13 -3.03 -20.92
C SER A 219 -27.09 -3.95 -20.18
N GLY A 220 -27.91 -3.41 -19.27
CA GLY A 220 -28.84 -4.18 -18.45
C GLY A 220 -29.87 -3.33 -17.72
N TYR A 221 -30.55 -3.95 -16.77
CA TYR A 221 -31.65 -3.38 -16.00
C TYR A 221 -31.36 -3.51 -14.50
N ALA A 222 -31.32 -2.38 -13.78
CA ALA A 222 -30.98 -2.38 -12.36
C ALA A 222 -32.09 -1.85 -11.45
N ASN A 223 -32.06 -2.29 -10.20
CA ASN A 223 -32.80 -1.74 -9.06
C ASN A 223 -34.31 -1.57 -9.28
N GLY A 224 -34.95 -2.50 -10.01
CA GLY A 224 -36.42 -2.56 -10.17
C GLY A 224 -37.07 -3.48 -9.14
N ARG A 225 -38.35 -3.82 -9.38
CA ARG A 225 -39.18 -4.62 -8.46
C ARG A 225 -39.45 -6.04 -8.95
N THR A 226 -39.04 -6.37 -10.18
CA THR A 226 -39.30 -7.67 -10.83
C THR A 226 -38.01 -8.42 -11.09
N GLU A 227 -38.07 -9.74 -11.07
CA GLU A 227 -36.94 -10.59 -11.44
C GLU A 227 -36.90 -10.82 -12.94
N HIS A 228 -35.72 -10.85 -13.55
CA HIS A 228 -35.45 -11.13 -14.94
C HIS A 228 -36.45 -10.44 -15.92
N PRO A 229 -36.55 -9.09 -15.89
CA PRO A 229 -37.46 -8.37 -16.77
C PRO A 229 -36.99 -8.46 -18.22
N THR A 230 -37.94 -8.49 -19.14
CA THR A 230 -37.65 -8.25 -20.56
C THR A 230 -37.69 -6.74 -20.84
N TYR A 231 -37.08 -6.31 -21.96
CA TYR A 231 -37.13 -4.93 -22.41
C TYR A 231 -38.56 -4.37 -22.50
N GLU A 232 -39.50 -5.15 -23.11
CA GLU A 232 -40.89 -4.75 -23.19
C GLU A 232 -41.52 -4.51 -21.81
N GLN A 233 -41.19 -5.35 -20.82
CA GLN A 233 -41.69 -5.16 -19.46
C GLN A 233 -41.12 -3.89 -18.83
N VAL A 234 -39.81 -3.60 -19.02
CA VAL A 234 -39.17 -2.39 -18.49
C VAL A 234 -39.81 -1.13 -19.07
N ILE A 235 -40.16 -1.14 -20.38
CA ILE A 235 -40.73 0.03 -21.05
C ILE A 235 -42.23 0.20 -20.74
N TYR A 236 -43.03 -0.90 -20.67
CA TYR A 236 -44.50 -0.80 -20.65
C TYR A 236 -45.14 -1.23 -19.33
N ALA A 237 -44.43 -1.97 -18.46
CA ALA A 237 -45.08 -2.59 -17.30
C ALA A 237 -44.71 -1.97 -15.95
N ASP A 238 -44.13 -0.78 -15.92
CA ASP A 238 -43.69 -0.08 -14.67
C ASP A 238 -42.93 -1.01 -13.68
N THR A 239 -41.94 -1.71 -14.19
CA THR A 239 -41.13 -2.64 -13.41
C THR A 239 -40.24 -1.92 -12.40
N GLY A 240 -40.04 -0.61 -12.56
CA GLY A 240 -39.16 0.19 -11.74
C GLY A 240 -37.66 0.00 -12.00
N HIS A 241 -37.28 -0.80 -13.00
CA HIS A 241 -35.88 -0.93 -13.40
C HIS A 241 -35.40 0.32 -14.13
N ALA A 242 -34.10 0.68 -13.92
CA ALA A 242 -33.41 1.65 -14.76
C ALA A 242 -32.63 0.95 -15.85
N GLU A 243 -32.61 1.51 -17.06
CA GLU A 243 -31.62 1.17 -18.06
C GLU A 243 -30.25 1.56 -17.53
N THR A 244 -29.35 0.59 -17.40
CA THR A 244 -28.12 0.70 -16.64
C THR A 244 -27.00 -0.01 -17.37
N ILE A 245 -25.80 0.56 -17.35
CA ILE A 245 -24.60 -0.14 -17.77
C ILE A 245 -23.80 -0.63 -16.56
N GLN A 246 -23.24 -1.84 -16.65
CA GLN A 246 -22.18 -2.30 -15.77
C GLN A 246 -20.84 -1.95 -16.41
N VAL A 247 -20.00 -1.19 -15.74
CA VAL A 247 -18.65 -0.85 -16.18
C VAL A 247 -17.63 -1.62 -15.35
N ARG A 248 -16.83 -2.47 -16.00
CA ARG A 248 -15.68 -3.13 -15.38
C ARG A 248 -14.41 -2.41 -15.82
N TYR A 249 -13.58 -2.00 -14.88
CA TYR A 249 -12.42 -1.16 -15.15
C TYR A 249 -11.19 -1.59 -14.36
N ASP A 250 -10.02 -1.24 -14.88
CA ASP A 250 -8.72 -1.37 -14.22
C ASP A 250 -8.43 -0.09 -13.42
N PRO A 251 -8.49 -0.12 -12.08
CA PRO A 251 -8.28 1.08 -11.25
C PRO A 251 -6.86 1.64 -11.33
N SER A 252 -5.90 0.89 -11.88
CA SER A 252 -4.55 1.40 -12.14
C SER A 252 -4.46 2.29 -13.38
N GLN A 253 -5.47 2.25 -14.26
CA GLN A 253 -5.51 3.01 -15.52
C GLN A 253 -6.56 4.11 -15.51
N ILE A 254 -7.69 3.89 -14.87
CA ILE A 254 -8.77 4.89 -14.73
C ILE A 254 -9.38 4.80 -13.34
N SER A 255 -9.51 5.92 -12.65
CA SER A 255 -10.07 5.99 -11.30
C SER A 255 -11.60 5.98 -11.31
N LEU A 256 -12.23 5.61 -10.17
CA LEU A 256 -13.68 5.80 -10.01
C LEU A 256 -14.06 7.27 -10.14
N ASP A 257 -13.24 8.18 -9.63
CA ASP A 257 -13.46 9.62 -9.76
C ASP A 257 -13.49 10.05 -11.25
N ASP A 258 -12.56 9.56 -12.09
CA ASP A 258 -12.60 9.83 -13.53
C ASP A 258 -13.89 9.32 -14.16
N LEU A 259 -14.31 8.09 -13.84
CA LEU A 259 -15.55 7.51 -14.36
C LEU A 259 -16.79 8.32 -13.96
N LEU A 260 -16.82 8.82 -12.70
CA LEU A 260 -17.91 9.69 -12.23
C LEU A 260 -17.99 10.99 -13.03
N TRP A 261 -16.87 11.67 -13.27
CA TRP A 261 -16.86 12.91 -14.05
C TRP A 261 -17.09 12.67 -15.53
N HIS A 262 -16.69 11.53 -16.08
CA HIS A 262 -17.13 11.11 -17.42
C HIS A 262 -18.64 10.89 -17.48
N PHE A 263 -19.24 10.31 -16.44
CA PHE A 263 -20.68 10.12 -16.37
C PHE A 263 -21.42 11.46 -16.28
N PHE A 264 -21.01 12.34 -15.39
CA PHE A 264 -21.67 13.65 -15.19
C PHE A 264 -21.64 14.53 -16.43
N ARG A 265 -20.62 14.45 -17.25
CA ARG A 265 -20.51 15.28 -18.48
C ARG A 265 -21.41 14.81 -19.63
N ILE A 266 -21.94 13.58 -19.59
CA ILE A 266 -22.76 13.04 -20.67
C ILE A 266 -24.25 13.03 -20.36
N ILE A 267 -24.65 13.47 -19.17
CA ILE A 267 -26.05 13.53 -18.73
C ILE A 267 -26.44 14.95 -18.31
N ASP A 268 -27.74 15.20 -18.24
CA ASP A 268 -28.28 16.34 -17.49
C ASP A 268 -28.61 15.86 -16.05
N PRO A 269 -27.83 16.27 -15.05
CA PRO A 269 -27.98 15.78 -13.68
C PRO A 269 -29.23 16.33 -12.96
N THR A 270 -29.95 17.28 -13.58
CA THR A 270 -31.08 18.01 -12.97
C THR A 270 -32.43 17.53 -13.46
N THR A 271 -32.46 16.63 -14.44
CA THR A 271 -33.73 16.13 -15.01
C THR A 271 -34.16 14.81 -14.38
N LEU A 272 -35.31 14.83 -13.72
CA LEU A 272 -35.89 13.62 -13.12
C LEU A 272 -36.54 12.72 -14.19
N ASN A 273 -36.19 11.43 -14.18
CA ASN A 273 -36.75 10.41 -15.05
C ASN A 273 -36.68 10.78 -16.57
N ARG A 274 -35.61 11.43 -16.97
CA ARG A 274 -35.44 11.89 -18.35
C ARG A 274 -33.97 12.16 -18.67
N GLN A 275 -33.56 11.76 -19.90
CA GLN A 275 -32.33 12.23 -20.54
C GLN A 275 -32.61 12.51 -22.02
N GLY A 276 -32.34 13.75 -22.47
CA GLY A 276 -32.65 14.16 -23.84
C GLY A 276 -34.13 14.02 -24.18
N ASN A 277 -34.45 13.21 -25.21
CA ASN A 277 -35.83 12.89 -25.64
C ASN A 277 -36.40 11.69 -24.92
N ASP A 278 -35.62 10.91 -24.21
CA ASP A 278 -36.05 9.69 -23.52
C ASP A 278 -36.69 10.06 -22.18
N VAL A 279 -37.98 9.71 -22.01
CA VAL A 279 -38.82 10.06 -20.87
C VAL A 279 -39.43 8.81 -20.27
N GLY A 280 -39.22 8.61 -18.96
CA GLY A 280 -39.73 7.48 -18.20
C GLY A 280 -38.84 7.12 -17.04
N THR A 281 -39.37 6.41 -16.03
CA THR A 281 -38.59 6.00 -14.83
C THR A 281 -37.39 5.12 -15.17
N GLN A 282 -37.46 4.39 -16.29
CA GLN A 282 -36.34 3.59 -16.81
C GLN A 282 -35.16 4.44 -17.29
N TYR A 283 -35.35 5.72 -17.60
CA TYR A 283 -34.34 6.65 -18.08
C TYR A 283 -33.86 7.61 -16.98
N ARG A 284 -34.14 7.30 -15.68
CA ARG A 284 -33.62 8.06 -14.57
C ARG A 284 -32.10 7.97 -14.46
N SER A 285 -31.49 9.00 -13.87
CA SER A 285 -30.05 9.00 -13.63
C SER A 285 -29.75 8.40 -12.25
N GLY A 286 -28.80 7.49 -12.21
CA GLY A 286 -28.40 6.83 -10.98
C GLY A 286 -27.00 6.22 -11.07
N ILE A 287 -26.37 6.06 -9.93
CA ILE A 287 -25.10 5.38 -9.73
C ILE A 287 -25.31 4.31 -8.66
N TYR A 288 -25.10 3.06 -9.02
CA TYR A 288 -25.33 1.94 -8.11
C TYR A 288 -24.00 1.26 -7.79
N THR A 289 -23.77 0.99 -6.50
CA THR A 289 -22.51 0.53 -5.99
C THR A 289 -22.64 -0.78 -5.21
N THR A 290 -21.61 -1.62 -5.26
CA THR A 290 -21.53 -2.86 -4.48
C THR A 290 -20.80 -2.69 -3.15
N HIS A 291 -20.05 -1.58 -3.00
CA HIS A 291 -19.26 -1.28 -1.81
C HIS A 291 -19.63 0.07 -1.17
N ALA A 292 -19.67 0.11 0.17
CA ALA A 292 -19.98 1.33 0.91
C ALA A 292 -18.97 2.47 0.65
N GLN A 293 -17.69 2.13 0.43
CA GLN A 293 -16.64 3.09 0.10
C GLN A 293 -16.91 3.81 -1.21
N ASP A 294 -17.32 3.08 -2.26
CA ASP A 294 -17.68 3.65 -3.56
C ASP A 294 -18.87 4.59 -3.41
N ARG A 295 -19.89 4.20 -2.61
CA ARG A 295 -21.07 5.04 -2.35
C ARG A 295 -20.70 6.35 -1.65
N ALA A 296 -19.76 6.34 -0.71
CA ALA A 296 -19.26 7.55 -0.05
C ALA A 296 -18.52 8.46 -1.04
N GLN A 297 -17.69 7.90 -1.92
CA GLN A 297 -17.03 8.66 -2.98
C GLN A 297 -18.04 9.24 -3.98
N VAL A 298 -19.05 8.48 -4.40
CA VAL A 298 -20.15 8.99 -5.23
C VAL A 298 -20.87 10.15 -4.53
N ALA A 299 -21.21 10.00 -3.24
CA ALA A 299 -21.85 11.07 -2.45
C ALA A 299 -20.99 12.34 -2.43
N TYR A 300 -19.68 12.20 -2.25
CA TYR A 300 -18.75 13.31 -2.29
C TYR A 300 -18.71 13.96 -3.68
N ALA A 301 -18.57 13.20 -4.76
CA ALA A 301 -18.57 13.71 -6.12
C ALA A 301 -19.89 14.43 -6.47
N LEU A 302 -21.03 13.89 -6.04
CA LEU A 302 -22.35 14.54 -6.19
C LEU A 302 -22.44 15.85 -5.41
N SER A 303 -21.81 15.97 -4.24
CA SER A 303 -21.75 17.22 -3.48
C SER A 303 -20.97 18.32 -4.20
N LEU A 304 -19.89 17.95 -4.91
CA LEU A 304 -19.14 18.86 -5.77
C LEU A 304 -19.92 19.22 -7.04
N LEU A 305 -20.59 18.26 -7.64
CA LEU A 305 -21.44 18.50 -8.81
C LEU A 305 -22.59 19.47 -8.47
N GLN A 306 -23.23 19.30 -7.31
CA GLN A 306 -24.32 20.19 -6.86
C GLN A 306 -23.90 21.66 -6.77
N GLN A 307 -22.62 21.94 -6.47
CA GLN A 307 -22.12 23.34 -6.41
C GLN A 307 -22.11 24.04 -7.78
N GLN A 308 -22.22 23.28 -8.87
CA GLN A 308 -22.25 23.84 -10.24
C GLN A 308 -23.69 24.16 -10.71
N TYR A 309 -24.71 23.81 -9.93
CA TYR A 309 -26.12 23.92 -10.29
C TYR A 309 -26.91 24.65 -9.21
N ASP A 310 -27.71 25.62 -9.61
CA ASP A 310 -28.65 26.34 -8.70
C ASP A 310 -29.91 25.50 -8.39
N VAL A 311 -30.13 24.40 -9.14
CA VAL A 311 -31.25 23.48 -8.95
C VAL A 311 -30.75 22.14 -8.43
N PRO A 312 -31.60 21.35 -7.74
CA PRO A 312 -31.18 20.05 -7.21
C PRO A 312 -30.62 19.10 -8.28
N VAL A 313 -29.47 18.51 -8.02
CA VAL A 313 -28.97 17.31 -8.71
C VAL A 313 -29.83 16.13 -8.25
N VAL A 314 -30.40 15.38 -9.20
CA VAL A 314 -31.37 14.30 -8.95
C VAL A 314 -30.84 12.91 -9.27
N ILE A 315 -29.53 12.74 -9.31
CA ILE A 315 -28.88 11.44 -9.54
C ILE A 315 -29.03 10.58 -8.28
N GLU A 316 -29.56 9.36 -8.43
CA GLU A 316 -29.61 8.37 -7.35
C GLU A 316 -28.19 7.93 -6.96
N ASN A 317 -27.94 7.71 -5.67
CA ASN A 317 -26.71 7.11 -5.14
C ASN A 317 -27.11 5.98 -4.18
N GLU A 318 -27.32 4.79 -4.73
CA GLU A 318 -27.92 3.67 -4.01
C GLU A 318 -27.05 2.41 -4.08
N PRO A 319 -27.18 1.49 -3.11
CA PRO A 319 -26.62 0.15 -3.26
C PRO A 319 -27.22 -0.55 -4.49
N LEU A 320 -26.39 -1.27 -5.22
CA LEU A 320 -26.88 -2.20 -6.22
C LEU A 320 -27.65 -3.32 -5.53
N GLN A 321 -28.94 -3.46 -5.85
CA GLN A 321 -29.78 -4.55 -5.33
C GLN A 321 -29.71 -5.77 -6.26
N HIS A 322 -29.82 -5.52 -7.55
CA HIS A 322 -29.68 -6.52 -8.60
C HIS A 322 -29.43 -5.83 -9.95
N PHE A 323 -28.81 -6.57 -10.84
CA PHE A 323 -28.58 -6.20 -12.22
C PHE A 323 -28.91 -7.41 -13.11
N TYR A 324 -29.78 -7.21 -14.08
CA TYR A 324 -30.14 -8.22 -15.06
C TYR A 324 -29.62 -7.78 -16.43
N LEU A 325 -28.85 -8.66 -17.08
CA LEU A 325 -28.31 -8.40 -18.41
C LEU A 325 -29.46 -8.16 -19.39
N ALA A 326 -29.37 -7.11 -20.20
CA ALA A 326 -30.31 -6.89 -21.30
C ALA A 326 -30.02 -7.88 -22.42
N GLU A 327 -31.03 -8.04 -23.32
CA GLU A 327 -30.99 -8.95 -24.43
C GLU A 327 -29.80 -8.66 -25.38
N ASP A 328 -29.27 -9.68 -26.04
CA ASP A 328 -28.08 -9.61 -26.91
C ASP A 328 -28.14 -8.52 -27.99
N TYR A 329 -29.34 -8.17 -28.46
CA TYR A 329 -29.50 -7.12 -29.46
C TYR A 329 -29.30 -5.70 -28.91
N HIS A 330 -29.25 -5.52 -27.58
CA HIS A 330 -28.96 -4.26 -26.95
C HIS A 330 -27.46 -4.04 -26.69
N GLN A 331 -26.68 -5.12 -26.60
CA GLN A 331 -25.24 -5.02 -26.39
C GLN A 331 -24.55 -4.47 -27.65
N ASP A 332 -23.60 -3.54 -27.49
CA ASP A 332 -22.88 -2.88 -28.60
C ASP A 332 -23.82 -2.26 -29.66
N TYR A 333 -24.97 -1.75 -29.22
CA TYR A 333 -26.04 -1.39 -30.15
C TYR A 333 -25.62 -0.34 -31.17
N LEU A 334 -24.92 0.72 -30.75
CA LEU A 334 -24.48 1.80 -31.66
C LEU A 334 -23.33 1.36 -32.57
N GLU A 335 -22.53 0.37 -32.17
CA GLU A 335 -21.52 -0.22 -33.04
C GLU A 335 -22.17 -1.04 -34.16
N LYS A 336 -23.19 -1.85 -33.81
CA LYS A 336 -23.95 -2.67 -34.74
C LYS A 336 -24.88 -1.85 -35.63
N ASN A 337 -25.32 -0.65 -35.19
CA ASN A 337 -26.25 0.23 -35.87
C ASN A 337 -25.72 1.66 -36.03
N PRO A 338 -24.68 1.91 -36.84
CA PRO A 338 -24.14 3.23 -37.06
C PRO A 338 -25.18 4.24 -37.54
N GLY A 339 -25.37 5.35 -36.85
CA GLY A 339 -26.35 6.40 -37.17
C GLY A 339 -27.70 6.24 -36.47
N ALA A 340 -27.89 5.24 -35.59
CA ALA A 340 -29.03 5.20 -34.68
C ALA A 340 -29.03 6.40 -33.71
N TYR A 341 -30.21 6.70 -33.17
CA TYR A 341 -30.36 7.77 -32.18
C TYR A 341 -29.43 7.55 -30.96
N CYS A 342 -28.75 8.61 -30.57
CA CYS A 342 -27.95 8.66 -29.38
C CYS A 342 -28.11 10.03 -28.71
N HIS A 343 -28.43 10.07 -27.41
CA HIS A 343 -28.51 11.32 -26.65
C HIS A 343 -27.13 11.77 -26.13
N VAL A 344 -26.14 10.88 -26.14
CA VAL A 344 -24.77 11.17 -25.70
C VAL A 344 -23.93 11.69 -26.86
N ASP A 345 -23.25 12.81 -26.65
CA ASP A 345 -22.26 13.33 -27.61
C ASP A 345 -20.93 12.58 -27.44
N LEU A 346 -20.66 11.63 -28.34
CA LEU A 346 -19.40 10.86 -28.32
C LEU A 346 -18.16 11.72 -28.66
N ASN A 347 -18.30 12.92 -29.21
CA ASN A 347 -17.14 13.81 -29.46
C ASN A 347 -16.49 14.29 -28.16
N LEU A 348 -17.23 14.31 -27.05
CA LEU A 348 -16.72 14.63 -25.73
C LEU A 348 -15.51 13.75 -25.33
N LEU A 349 -15.38 12.53 -25.89
CA LEU A 349 -14.19 11.67 -25.67
C LEU A 349 -12.87 12.33 -26.14
N ASN A 350 -12.95 13.23 -27.11
CA ASN A 350 -11.76 13.95 -27.64
C ASN A 350 -11.43 15.22 -26.86
N GLU A 351 -12.26 15.58 -25.89
CA GLU A 351 -12.07 16.78 -25.06
C GLU A 351 -11.47 16.38 -23.69
N PRO A 352 -10.57 17.19 -23.14
CA PRO A 352 -10.07 16.96 -21.78
C PRO A 352 -11.21 16.85 -20.77
N LEU A 353 -11.10 15.89 -19.86
CA LEU A 353 -12.04 15.76 -18.75
C LEU A 353 -11.86 16.95 -17.80
N GLN A 354 -12.91 17.77 -17.69
CA GLN A 354 -12.94 18.87 -16.72
C GLN A 354 -13.52 18.35 -15.42
N LYS A 355 -12.69 18.39 -14.38
CA LYS A 355 -13.12 18.12 -13.01
C LYS A 355 -13.16 19.45 -12.25
N PRO A 356 -14.15 19.69 -11.37
CA PRO A 356 -14.00 20.78 -10.44
C PRO A 356 -12.74 20.50 -9.61
N THR A 357 -11.96 21.51 -9.39
CA THR A 357 -10.91 21.41 -8.37
C THR A 357 -11.62 21.08 -7.07
N ALA A 358 -11.33 19.90 -6.52
CA ALA A 358 -12.00 19.40 -5.32
C ALA A 358 -11.70 20.24 -4.05
N GLY A 359 -11.09 21.40 -4.21
CA GLY A 359 -10.61 22.21 -3.10
C GLY A 359 -9.40 21.66 -2.38
N TYR A 360 -8.90 20.49 -2.83
CA TYR A 360 -7.74 19.83 -2.25
C TYR A 360 -6.47 20.23 -3.03
N GLU A 361 -6.16 21.51 -3.01
CA GLU A 361 -4.97 22.03 -3.72
C GLU A 361 -3.76 22.04 -2.79
N LYS A 362 -2.60 21.69 -3.36
CA LYS A 362 -1.32 21.89 -2.68
C LYS A 362 -0.95 23.36 -2.77
N PRO A 363 -0.86 24.10 -1.65
CA PRO A 363 -0.39 25.47 -1.65
C PRO A 363 1.07 25.58 -2.09
N ASP A 364 1.47 26.78 -2.49
CA ASP A 364 2.87 27.08 -2.79
C ASP A 364 3.78 26.81 -1.58
N ASP A 365 5.04 26.45 -1.85
CA ASP A 365 6.01 26.06 -0.83
C ASP A 365 6.21 27.11 0.27
N GLU A 366 6.22 28.40 -0.08
CA GLU A 366 6.30 29.48 0.90
C GLU A 366 5.13 29.52 1.90
N VAL A 367 3.94 29.11 1.44
CA VAL A 367 2.75 29.00 2.29
C VAL A 367 2.88 27.77 3.19
N LEU A 368 3.34 26.65 2.63
CA LEU A 368 3.56 25.41 3.39
C LEU A 368 4.57 25.61 4.50
N GLN A 369 5.71 26.24 4.22
CA GLN A 369 6.74 26.55 5.24
C GLN A 369 6.24 27.42 6.40
N LYS A 370 5.25 28.28 6.15
CA LYS A 370 4.66 29.13 7.19
C LYS A 370 3.55 28.44 7.97
N ARG A 371 2.83 27.51 7.33
CA ARG A 371 1.64 26.83 7.88
C ARG A 371 2.00 25.57 8.66
N LEU A 372 2.96 24.82 8.16
CA LEU A 372 3.33 23.52 8.72
C LEU A 372 4.37 23.67 9.84
N SER A 373 4.31 22.80 10.83
CA SER A 373 5.43 22.61 11.75
C SER A 373 6.65 22.05 11.02
N GLU A 374 7.84 22.18 11.61
CA GLU A 374 9.08 21.64 11.05
C GLU A 374 8.96 20.13 10.74
N MET A 375 8.33 19.37 11.64
CA MET A 375 8.13 17.93 11.46
C MET A 375 7.13 17.62 10.33
N GLN A 376 6.01 18.35 10.25
CA GLN A 376 5.04 18.17 9.19
C GLN A 376 5.66 18.48 7.81
N TYR A 377 6.41 19.58 7.71
CA TYR A 377 7.10 19.94 6.47
C TYR A 377 8.18 18.91 6.12
N HIS A 378 8.98 18.47 7.09
CA HIS A 378 10.00 17.45 6.88
C HIS A 378 9.40 16.13 6.37
N VAL A 379 8.32 15.66 6.96
CA VAL A 379 7.65 14.43 6.55
C VAL A 379 7.02 14.57 5.18
N THR A 380 6.18 15.59 4.97
CA THR A 380 5.32 15.66 3.78
C THR A 380 6.04 16.17 2.52
N GLN A 381 7.11 16.99 2.67
CA GLN A 381 7.81 17.65 1.57
C GLN A 381 9.26 17.19 1.36
N GLN A 382 9.84 16.51 2.34
CA GLN A 382 11.23 16.05 2.27
C GLN A 382 11.36 14.53 2.48
N ASP A 383 10.25 13.80 2.33
CA ASP A 383 10.16 12.34 2.45
C ASP A 383 10.72 11.83 3.80
N GLY A 384 10.55 12.64 4.85
CA GLY A 384 11.04 12.35 6.19
C GLY A 384 10.18 11.32 6.91
N THR A 385 10.67 10.85 8.04
CA THR A 385 9.94 9.93 8.92
C THR A 385 10.03 10.44 10.35
N GLU A 386 8.92 10.59 11.04
CA GLU A 386 8.87 10.89 12.47
C GLU A 386 9.36 9.70 13.31
N ARG A 387 9.73 9.94 14.55
CA ARG A 387 10.18 8.85 15.43
C ARG A 387 9.01 7.93 15.79
N PRO A 388 9.24 6.60 15.91
CA PRO A 388 8.20 5.69 16.37
C PRO A 388 7.68 6.07 17.76
N PHE A 389 6.39 5.91 17.99
CA PHE A 389 5.70 6.25 19.26
C PHE A 389 5.78 7.72 19.67
N SER A 390 6.10 8.63 18.75
CA SER A 390 6.22 10.06 19.06
C SER A 390 4.95 10.86 18.76
N HIS A 391 4.05 10.36 17.92
CA HIS A 391 2.85 11.06 17.53
C HIS A 391 1.61 10.50 18.25
N PRO A 392 0.71 11.36 18.79
CA PRO A 392 -0.45 10.90 19.54
C PRO A 392 -1.43 10.05 18.69
N TYR A 393 -1.42 10.18 17.37
CA TYR A 393 -2.30 9.40 16.49
C TYR A 393 -1.96 7.92 16.42
N ASP A 394 -0.79 7.48 16.87
CA ASP A 394 -0.49 6.06 17.04
C ASP A 394 -1.50 5.39 18.00
N ALA A 395 -1.78 6.03 19.12
CA ALA A 395 -2.69 5.53 20.15
C ALA A 395 -4.13 6.11 20.08
N LEU A 396 -4.49 6.90 19.06
CA LEU A 396 -5.82 7.51 18.92
C LEU A 396 -6.76 6.56 18.19
N TYR A 397 -7.85 6.11 18.85
CA TYR A 397 -8.86 5.19 18.31
C TYR A 397 -10.29 5.75 18.38
N GLU A 398 -10.43 7.05 18.54
CA GLU A 398 -11.74 7.71 18.48
C GLU A 398 -12.32 7.62 17.06
N PRO A 399 -13.66 7.50 16.91
CA PRO A 399 -14.30 7.55 15.60
C PRO A 399 -14.04 8.88 14.90
N GLY A 400 -13.59 8.81 13.65
CA GLY A 400 -13.30 9.99 12.86
C GLY A 400 -12.49 9.69 11.60
N LEU A 401 -12.13 10.76 10.92
CA LEU A 401 -11.49 10.77 9.63
C LEU A 401 -10.05 11.30 9.75
N TYR A 402 -9.11 10.64 9.11
CA TYR A 402 -7.74 11.15 8.94
C TYR A 402 -7.62 11.75 7.54
N VAL A 403 -7.27 13.04 7.49
CA VAL A 403 -7.10 13.79 6.24
C VAL A 403 -5.65 14.21 6.06
N ASP A 404 -5.27 14.53 4.83
CA ASP A 404 -3.94 15.11 4.53
C ASP A 404 -3.81 16.48 5.22
N VAL A 405 -2.72 16.69 5.94
CA VAL A 405 -2.48 17.94 6.69
C VAL A 405 -2.29 19.15 5.77
N ILE A 406 -1.98 18.92 4.49
CA ILE A 406 -1.75 19.98 3.49
C ILE A 406 -3.04 20.35 2.78
N SER A 407 -3.67 19.38 2.13
CA SER A 407 -4.84 19.61 1.28
C SER A 407 -6.18 19.45 2.02
N GLY A 408 -6.20 18.68 3.11
CA GLY A 408 -7.44 18.28 3.76
C GLY A 408 -8.17 17.14 3.05
N GLU A 409 -7.56 16.49 2.04
CA GLU A 409 -8.18 15.35 1.37
C GLU A 409 -8.34 14.16 2.31
N PRO A 410 -9.50 13.44 2.26
CA PRO A 410 -9.73 12.25 3.06
C PRO A 410 -8.77 11.12 2.69
N LEU A 411 -8.08 10.54 3.68
CA LEU A 411 -7.07 9.51 3.46
C LEU A 411 -7.42 8.18 4.12
N PHE A 412 -7.79 8.21 5.43
CA PHE A 412 -8.03 6.98 6.19
C PHE A 412 -9.19 7.13 7.16
N SER A 413 -9.90 6.02 7.41
CA SER A 413 -10.95 5.93 8.42
C SER A 413 -10.40 5.36 9.73
N SER A 414 -10.90 5.86 10.87
CA SER A 414 -10.65 5.25 12.19
C SER A 414 -11.13 3.80 12.28
N ALA A 415 -12.17 3.43 11.54
CA ALA A 415 -12.68 2.05 11.48
C ALA A 415 -11.67 1.08 10.84
N ASP A 416 -10.77 1.58 9.99
CA ASP A 416 -9.73 0.79 9.34
C ASP A 416 -8.38 0.86 10.08
N LYS A 417 -8.30 1.60 11.18
CA LYS A 417 -7.13 1.69 12.04
C LYS A 417 -6.99 0.46 12.95
N TYR A 418 -5.76 0.09 13.26
CA TYR A 418 -5.47 -0.98 14.21
C TYR A 418 -4.09 -0.80 14.88
N ASP A 419 -3.87 -1.46 16.02
CA ASP A 419 -2.58 -1.48 16.68
C ASP A 419 -1.65 -2.51 16.02
N SER A 420 -0.72 -2.03 15.24
CA SER A 420 0.33 -2.85 14.61
C SER A 420 1.57 -3.03 15.49
N GLY A 421 1.69 -2.24 16.57
CA GLY A 421 2.87 -2.20 17.43
C GLY A 421 4.11 -1.55 16.81
N CYS A 422 4.01 -0.96 15.60
CA CYS A 422 5.16 -0.37 14.91
C CYS A 422 5.51 1.05 15.38
N GLY A 423 4.59 1.71 16.12
CA GLY A 423 4.80 3.06 16.66
C GLY A 423 4.40 4.19 15.71
N TRP A 424 3.67 3.86 14.65
CA TRP A 424 3.04 4.81 13.74
C TRP A 424 1.57 4.43 13.52
N PRO A 425 0.68 5.40 13.24
CA PRO A 425 -0.69 5.11 12.80
C PRO A 425 -0.72 4.08 11.71
N SER A 426 -1.46 2.99 11.92
CA SER A 426 -1.52 1.87 10.98
C SER A 426 -2.94 1.58 10.56
N PHE A 427 -3.17 1.47 9.25
CA PHE A 427 -4.48 1.24 8.65
C PHE A 427 -4.43 0.03 7.72
N VAL A 428 -5.55 -0.68 7.58
CA VAL A 428 -5.64 -1.84 6.69
C VAL A 428 -5.86 -1.45 5.23
N ARG A 429 -6.36 -0.24 4.99
CA ARG A 429 -6.61 0.32 3.65
C ARG A 429 -6.81 1.83 3.74
N PRO A 430 -6.65 2.58 2.63
CA PRO A 430 -7.11 3.95 2.52
C PRO A 430 -8.64 4.00 2.56
N ILE A 431 -9.21 5.18 2.87
CA ILE A 431 -10.65 5.39 2.92
C ILE A 431 -11.32 5.09 1.57
N HIS A 432 -10.58 5.34 0.51
CA HIS A 432 -10.92 5.02 -0.87
C HIS A 432 -9.63 4.64 -1.63
N PRO A 433 -9.65 3.69 -2.56
CA PRO A 433 -8.45 3.30 -3.30
C PRO A 433 -7.73 4.44 -4.03
N ASP A 434 -8.50 5.44 -4.49
CA ASP A 434 -7.94 6.60 -5.19
C ASP A 434 -7.45 7.72 -4.26
N ALA A 435 -7.57 7.57 -2.93
CA ALA A 435 -7.12 8.59 -1.98
C ALA A 435 -5.58 8.72 -1.94
N VAL A 436 -4.89 7.65 -2.32
CA VAL A 436 -3.42 7.59 -2.28
C VAL A 436 -2.84 7.12 -3.60
N THR A 437 -1.57 7.43 -3.82
CA THR A 437 -0.74 6.89 -4.89
C THR A 437 0.41 6.08 -4.30
N GLU A 438 0.85 5.06 -5.03
CA GLU A 438 1.91 4.17 -4.59
C GLU A 438 3.12 4.30 -5.53
N HIS A 439 4.30 4.45 -4.95
CA HIS A 439 5.56 4.63 -5.66
C HIS A 439 6.62 3.68 -5.13
N THR A 440 7.52 3.25 -6.01
CA THR A 440 8.67 2.43 -5.58
C THR A 440 9.71 3.33 -4.90
N ASP A 441 9.97 3.10 -3.61
CA ASP A 441 11.05 3.73 -2.85
C ASP A 441 12.25 2.80 -2.75
N THR A 442 13.40 3.25 -3.26
CA THR A 442 14.67 2.51 -3.22
C THR A 442 15.68 3.12 -2.24
N SER A 443 15.26 4.05 -1.40
CA SER A 443 16.13 4.68 -0.41
C SER A 443 16.62 3.67 0.63
N PHE A 444 17.74 4.00 1.30
CA PHE A 444 18.36 3.19 2.34
C PHE A 444 18.68 1.73 1.94
N ASN A 445 18.95 1.48 0.65
CA ASN A 445 19.16 0.13 0.08
C ASN A 445 17.99 -0.84 0.32
N MET A 446 16.79 -0.33 0.54
CA MET A 446 15.55 -1.09 0.65
C MET A 446 14.69 -0.85 -0.59
N VAL A 447 13.81 -1.80 -0.91
CA VAL A 447 12.74 -1.59 -1.89
C VAL A 447 11.43 -1.65 -1.12
N ARG A 448 10.76 -0.52 -1.05
CA ARG A 448 9.48 -0.35 -0.33
C ARG A 448 8.46 0.26 -1.26
N THR A 449 7.19 0.16 -0.91
CA THR A 449 6.12 0.89 -1.59
C THR A 449 5.79 2.12 -0.76
N GLU A 450 6.22 3.28 -1.24
CA GLU A 450 5.88 4.58 -0.67
C GLU A 450 4.40 4.89 -0.95
N VAL A 451 3.74 5.50 0.00
CA VAL A 451 2.36 5.98 -0.09
C VAL A 451 2.37 7.51 -0.04
N ARG A 452 1.77 8.14 -1.05
CA ARG A 452 1.60 9.60 -1.12
C ARG A 452 0.12 9.95 -1.25
N SER A 453 -0.28 11.13 -0.79
CA SER A 453 -1.62 11.64 -1.02
C SER A 453 -1.82 12.00 -2.49
N ARG A 454 -3.05 11.83 -3.00
CA ARG A 454 -3.31 12.02 -4.43
C ARG A 454 -3.21 13.47 -4.89
N HIS A 455 -3.76 14.41 -4.14
CA HIS A 455 -3.86 15.81 -4.58
C HIS A 455 -2.68 16.66 -4.13
N ALA A 456 -2.22 16.51 -2.89
CA ALA A 456 -1.09 17.29 -2.38
C ALA A 456 0.27 16.66 -2.68
N ASP A 457 0.31 15.40 -3.12
CA ASP A 457 1.54 14.63 -3.31
C ASP A 457 2.42 14.65 -2.04
N SER A 458 1.77 14.59 -0.88
CA SER A 458 2.44 14.53 0.42
C SER A 458 3.00 13.12 0.64
N HIS A 459 4.27 13.02 1.03
CA HIS A 459 4.76 11.76 1.58
C HIS A 459 3.99 11.41 2.85
N LEU A 460 3.31 10.26 2.86
CA LEU A 460 2.53 9.78 3.98
C LEU A 460 3.28 8.71 4.79
N GLY A 461 3.96 7.82 4.12
CA GLY A 461 4.61 6.66 4.69
C GLY A 461 4.77 5.54 3.67
N HIS A 462 4.53 4.30 4.10
CA HIS A 462 4.71 3.12 3.25
C HIS A 462 3.59 2.11 3.49
N VAL A 463 3.28 1.31 2.46
CA VAL A 463 2.39 0.15 2.57
C VAL A 463 3.18 -1.15 2.54
N PHE A 464 2.71 -2.09 3.35
CA PHE A 464 3.37 -3.37 3.59
C PHE A 464 2.34 -4.52 3.54
N PRO A 465 2.70 -5.71 3.04
CA PRO A 465 1.81 -6.88 2.97
C PRO A 465 1.82 -7.74 4.25
N ASP A 466 2.02 -7.12 5.41
CA ASP A 466 2.07 -7.76 6.72
C ASP A 466 0.90 -7.35 7.63
N GLY A 467 -0.16 -6.80 7.05
CA GLY A 467 -1.38 -6.45 7.77
C GLY A 467 -2.25 -7.66 8.13
N PRO A 468 -3.36 -7.44 8.86
CA PRO A 468 -4.31 -8.49 9.23
C PRO A 468 -4.89 -9.17 7.99
N ARG A 469 -4.67 -10.48 7.84
CA ARG A 469 -5.10 -11.24 6.64
C ARG A 469 -6.61 -11.28 6.45
N ASP A 470 -7.35 -11.35 7.53
CA ASP A 470 -8.82 -11.29 7.55
C ASP A 470 -9.37 -9.91 7.14
N ARG A 471 -8.51 -8.88 7.07
CA ARG A 471 -8.83 -7.52 6.67
C ARG A 471 -8.09 -7.08 5.39
N GLY A 472 -7.61 -8.01 4.56
CA GLY A 472 -6.97 -7.73 3.28
C GLY A 472 -5.44 -7.85 3.26
N GLY A 473 -4.78 -8.10 4.41
CA GLY A 473 -3.36 -8.42 4.48
C GLY A 473 -2.40 -7.23 4.29
N LEU A 474 -2.90 -6.00 4.10
CA LEU A 474 -2.08 -4.82 3.93
C LEU A 474 -1.98 -4.01 5.23
N ARG A 475 -0.84 -3.36 5.43
CA ARG A 475 -0.60 -2.37 6.48
C ARG A 475 -0.07 -1.08 5.88
N TYR A 476 -0.90 -0.06 5.90
CA TYR A 476 -0.50 1.31 5.61
C TYR A 476 0.07 1.93 6.88
N CYS A 477 1.41 2.04 6.94
CA CYS A 477 2.15 2.60 8.07
C CYS A 477 2.43 4.08 7.77
N ILE A 478 1.69 4.96 8.44
CA ILE A 478 1.58 6.36 8.05
C ILE A 478 2.13 7.26 9.14
N ASN A 479 2.92 8.27 8.77
CA ASN A 479 3.39 9.28 9.69
C ASN A 479 2.21 10.11 10.24
N GLY A 480 2.06 10.19 11.54
CA GLY A 480 1.04 11.02 12.16
C GLY A 480 1.18 12.50 11.79
N ALA A 481 2.42 12.98 11.59
CA ALA A 481 2.70 14.34 11.17
C ALA A 481 2.18 14.69 9.77
N ALA A 482 1.91 13.69 8.91
CA ALA A 482 1.29 13.90 7.59
C ALA A 482 -0.25 14.01 7.66
N LEU A 483 -0.85 13.76 8.81
CA LEU A 483 -2.28 13.64 9.00
C LEU A 483 -2.85 14.77 9.88
N GLU A 484 -4.12 15.11 9.63
CA GLU A 484 -5.00 15.80 10.57
C GLU A 484 -6.18 14.88 10.90
N PHE A 485 -6.52 14.75 12.18
CA PHE A 485 -7.67 13.96 12.61
C PHE A 485 -8.91 14.85 12.77
N ILE A 486 -10.02 14.43 12.17
CA ILE A 486 -11.33 15.08 12.24
C ILE A 486 -12.26 14.17 13.03
N PRO A 487 -12.63 14.53 14.28
CA PRO A 487 -13.58 13.74 15.06
C PRO A 487 -14.94 13.62 14.37
N LEU A 488 -15.64 12.51 14.61
CA LEU A 488 -16.94 12.21 13.99
C LEU A 488 -17.96 13.35 14.15
N ASP A 489 -18.02 13.96 15.32
CA ASP A 489 -18.96 15.05 15.63
C ASP A 489 -18.63 16.37 14.89
N GLU A 490 -17.39 16.55 14.42
CA GLU A 490 -16.97 17.70 13.63
C GLU A 490 -17.12 17.48 12.11
N MET A 491 -17.21 16.22 11.65
CA MET A 491 -17.15 15.89 10.23
C MET A 491 -18.21 16.61 9.40
N GLN A 492 -19.45 16.70 9.88
CA GLN A 492 -20.54 17.40 9.17
C GLN A 492 -20.24 18.89 9.04
N ALA A 493 -19.78 19.53 10.10
CA ALA A 493 -19.51 20.97 10.13
C ALA A 493 -18.29 21.34 9.27
N ARG A 494 -17.37 20.39 9.07
CA ARG A 494 -16.14 20.56 8.29
C ARG A 494 -16.26 20.05 6.84
N ASN A 495 -17.46 19.78 6.35
CA ASN A 495 -17.78 19.29 5.01
C ASN A 495 -17.29 17.88 4.70
N TYR A 496 -17.10 17.03 5.71
CA TYR A 496 -16.76 15.61 5.54
C TYR A 496 -17.97 14.68 5.74
N GLY A 497 -19.20 15.22 5.69
CA GLY A 497 -20.43 14.46 5.96
C GLY A 497 -20.62 13.22 5.08
N ALA A 498 -20.16 13.25 3.83
CA ALA A 498 -20.21 12.11 2.90
C ALA A 498 -19.46 10.87 3.42
N TRP A 499 -18.45 11.06 4.29
CA TRP A 499 -17.57 10.01 4.80
C TRP A 499 -18.00 9.46 6.17
N ILE A 500 -19.02 10.05 6.81
CA ILE A 500 -19.53 9.59 8.11
C ILE A 500 -19.86 8.09 8.12
N PRO A 501 -20.54 7.51 7.10
CA PRO A 501 -20.87 6.09 7.08
C PRO A 501 -19.68 5.14 7.08
N LEU A 502 -18.47 5.64 6.87
CA LEU A 502 -17.23 4.84 6.85
C LEU A 502 -16.43 4.91 8.16
N VAL A 503 -16.82 5.77 9.11
CA VAL A 503 -16.13 5.94 10.39
C VAL A 503 -17.00 5.54 11.59
N GLU A 504 -18.29 5.31 11.38
CA GLU A 504 -19.23 4.71 12.32
C GLU A 504 -19.07 3.17 12.31
#